data_5198c6bbf25526a2a1c2f1ab0140d22d
#
_entry.id   5198c6bbf25526a2a1c2f1ab0140d22d
#
_cell.length_a   1.000
_cell.length_b   1.000
_cell.length_c   1.000
_cell.angle_alpha   90.00
_cell.angle_beta   90.00
_cell.angle_gamma   90.00
#
_symmetry.space_group_name_H-M   'P 1'
#
loop_
_entity.id
_entity.type
_entity.pdbx_description
1 polymer ?
#
loop_
_entity_poly.entity_id
_entity_poly.type
_entity_poly.pdbx_seq_one_letter_code
_entity_poly.pdbx_strand_id
1 'polypeptide(L)'
;MRFKSAQEFRKQPAHAVTIMGMSGVGKTTLAVMLQKSGWFQYSVDYRIGTRYMDEHIVDNFKREAMKVPFLAGLLKSDSIYIRSNITFDNLSPLSTYLGKPGNPALGGITFAEYKRRQNQHRDAEIRSLLDVPGFIERAHEIYGYRHFICDSGGSLCEVVNPDDPNDPVLKSLSESTLLLNIEGN
;
A
#
# COMPACT_ATOMS: atom_id res chain seq x y z
N MET A 1 -15.05 13.97 -3.48
CA MET A 1 -15.96 14.51 -2.43
C MET A 1 -15.44 15.87 -1.94
N ARG A 2 -16.27 16.90 -1.80
CA ARG A 2 -15.86 18.24 -1.34
C ARG A 2 -16.87 18.77 -0.33
N PHE A 3 -16.40 19.40 0.74
CA PHE A 3 -17.23 20.04 1.76
C PHE A 3 -16.92 21.54 1.80
N LYS A 4 -17.95 22.37 1.96
CA LYS A 4 -17.79 23.84 2.02
C LYS A 4 -17.25 24.29 3.38
N SER A 5 -17.42 23.47 4.42
CA SER A 5 -16.95 23.77 5.77
C SER A 5 -16.74 22.51 6.61
N ALA A 6 -15.96 22.65 7.69
CA ALA A 6 -15.80 21.58 8.68
C ALA A 6 -17.13 21.19 9.36
N GLN A 7 -18.08 22.12 9.47
CA GLN A 7 -19.41 21.82 10.02
C GLN A 7 -20.22 20.93 9.08
N GLU A 8 -20.14 21.14 7.78
CA GLU A 8 -20.79 20.29 6.78
C GLU A 8 -20.23 18.88 6.83
N PHE A 9 -18.91 18.74 6.90
CA PHE A 9 -18.24 17.43 7.07
C PHE A 9 -18.75 16.73 8.34
N ARG A 10 -18.74 17.39 9.49
CA ARG A 10 -19.14 16.80 10.78
C ARG A 10 -20.60 16.35 10.83
N LYS A 11 -21.48 16.93 10.00
CA LYS A 11 -22.91 16.56 9.93
C LYS A 11 -23.16 15.27 9.13
N GLN A 12 -22.16 14.79 8.39
CA GLN A 12 -22.31 13.55 7.62
C GLN A 12 -22.40 12.35 8.56
N PRO A 13 -23.30 11.41 8.30
CA PRO A 13 -23.44 10.20 9.11
C PRO A 13 -22.28 9.24 8.91
N ALA A 14 -21.61 9.29 7.77
CA ALA A 14 -20.47 8.45 7.41
C ALA A 14 -19.37 9.30 6.77
N HIS A 15 -18.14 8.96 7.03
CA HIS A 15 -16.97 9.63 6.47
C HIS A 15 -16.04 8.66 5.79
N ALA A 16 -15.58 9.00 4.59
CA ALA A 16 -14.49 8.33 3.90
C ALA A 16 -13.41 9.38 3.59
N VAL A 17 -12.19 9.12 4.06
CA VAL A 17 -11.07 10.06 3.98
C VAL A 17 -9.84 9.34 3.42
N THR A 18 -9.14 9.97 2.50
CA THR A 18 -7.79 9.57 2.08
C THR A 18 -6.80 10.60 2.57
N ILE A 19 -5.82 10.15 3.35
CA ILE A 19 -4.72 10.98 3.84
C ILE A 19 -3.52 10.86 2.93
N MET A 20 -3.00 12.00 2.50
CA MET A 20 -1.85 12.16 1.63
C MET A 20 -0.77 12.96 2.34
N GLY A 21 0.42 12.98 1.78
CA GLY A 21 1.57 13.74 2.29
C GLY A 21 2.85 12.92 2.22
N MET A 22 3.98 13.56 2.42
CA MET A 22 5.29 12.92 2.35
C MET A 22 5.47 11.82 3.40
N SER A 23 6.46 10.95 3.19
CA SER A 23 6.85 9.96 4.19
C SER A 23 7.28 10.65 5.49
N GLY A 24 6.87 10.11 6.63
CA GLY A 24 7.26 10.62 7.95
C GLY A 24 6.36 11.73 8.54
N VAL A 25 5.38 12.27 7.79
CA VAL A 25 4.50 13.35 8.30
C VAL A 25 3.40 12.88 9.26
N GLY A 26 3.36 11.60 9.61
CA GLY A 26 2.41 11.07 10.61
C GLY A 26 1.11 10.48 10.06
N LYS A 27 1.00 10.21 8.74
CA LYS A 27 -0.19 9.60 8.13
C LYS A 27 -0.62 8.31 8.82
N THR A 28 0.28 7.36 8.92
CA THR A 28 0.00 6.06 9.56
C THR A 28 -0.37 6.21 11.04
N THR A 29 0.25 7.15 11.76
CA THR A 29 -0.12 7.45 13.15
C THR A 29 -1.57 7.93 13.23
N LEU A 30 -1.97 8.86 12.36
CA LEU A 30 -3.35 9.35 12.30
C LEU A 30 -4.33 8.23 11.92
N ALA A 31 -3.97 7.40 10.92
CA ALA A 31 -4.81 6.27 10.52
C ALA A 31 -5.04 5.28 11.67
N VAL A 32 -4.00 4.95 12.45
CA VAL A 32 -4.10 4.08 13.64
C VAL A 32 -4.95 4.73 14.74
N MET A 33 -4.85 6.04 14.96
CA MET A 33 -5.70 6.75 15.93
C MET A 33 -7.17 6.68 15.53
N LEU A 34 -7.48 6.86 14.25
CA LEU A 34 -8.85 6.77 13.73
C LEU A 34 -9.37 5.33 13.78
N GLN A 35 -8.53 4.35 13.46
CA GLN A 35 -8.87 2.93 13.60
C GLN A 35 -9.29 2.59 15.03
N LYS A 36 -8.53 3.06 16.05
CA LYS A 36 -8.88 2.90 17.46
C LYS A 36 -10.19 3.60 17.84
N SER A 37 -10.60 4.59 17.06
CA SER A 37 -11.86 5.32 17.19
C SER A 37 -13.01 4.72 16.39
N GLY A 38 -12.86 3.51 15.86
CA GLY A 38 -13.91 2.79 15.14
C GLY A 38 -14.00 3.08 13.64
N TRP A 39 -12.91 3.53 13.03
CA TRP A 39 -12.80 3.67 11.58
C TRP A 39 -12.21 2.42 10.96
N PHE A 40 -12.69 2.03 9.78
CA PHE A 40 -12.01 1.02 8.99
C PHE A 40 -10.72 1.60 8.41
N GLN A 41 -9.59 0.99 8.73
CA GLN A 41 -8.30 1.40 8.19
C GLN A 41 -7.95 0.59 6.94
N TYR A 42 -7.70 1.28 5.84
CA TYR A 42 -7.12 0.74 4.62
C TYR A 42 -5.71 1.28 4.45
N SER A 43 -4.73 0.41 4.33
CA SER A 43 -3.34 0.78 4.04
C SER A 43 -2.97 0.35 2.63
N VAL A 44 -2.58 1.32 1.81
CA VAL A 44 -2.13 1.08 0.43
C VAL A 44 -0.87 0.21 0.44
N ASP A 45 0.12 0.50 1.30
CA ASP A 45 1.36 -0.27 1.39
C ASP A 45 1.11 -1.74 1.79
N TYR A 46 0.22 -1.97 2.76
CA TYR A 46 -0.18 -3.33 3.13
C TYR A 46 -0.85 -4.05 1.95
N ARG A 47 -1.71 -3.37 1.21
CA ARG A 47 -2.40 -3.92 0.04
C ARG A 47 -1.44 -4.24 -1.10
N ILE A 48 -0.46 -3.36 -1.36
CA ILE A 48 0.64 -3.60 -2.30
C ILE A 48 1.33 -4.92 -1.94
N GLY A 49 1.81 -5.03 -0.70
CA GLY A 49 2.59 -6.17 -0.26
C GLY A 49 1.83 -7.49 -0.24
N THR A 50 0.55 -7.49 0.17
CA THR A 50 -0.23 -8.72 0.38
C THR A 50 -1.04 -9.16 -0.83
N ARG A 51 -1.42 -8.24 -1.73
CA ARG A 51 -2.27 -8.59 -2.88
C ARG A 51 -1.51 -8.56 -4.19
N TYR A 52 -0.70 -7.52 -4.40
CA TYR A 52 -0.14 -7.26 -5.72
C TYR A 52 1.31 -7.66 -5.87
N MET A 53 2.06 -7.71 -4.75
CA MET A 53 3.49 -8.03 -4.75
C MET A 53 3.83 -9.33 -4.03
N ASP A 54 2.88 -9.99 -3.35
CA ASP A 54 3.15 -11.18 -2.53
C ASP A 54 3.86 -12.29 -3.32
N GLU A 55 3.36 -12.65 -4.49
CA GLU A 55 3.98 -13.67 -5.33
C GLU A 55 5.41 -13.29 -5.74
N HIS A 56 5.65 -12.03 -6.11
CA HIS A 56 6.98 -11.55 -6.48
C HIS A 56 7.97 -11.62 -5.32
N ILE A 57 7.50 -11.28 -4.12
CA ILE A 57 8.28 -11.32 -2.87
C ILE A 57 8.61 -12.78 -2.52
N VAL A 58 7.60 -13.63 -2.50
CA VAL A 58 7.74 -15.05 -2.16
C VAL A 58 8.63 -15.79 -3.17
N ASP A 59 8.46 -15.53 -4.46
CA ASP A 59 9.31 -16.10 -5.49
C ASP A 59 10.77 -15.66 -5.39
N ASN A 60 11.00 -14.40 -4.97
CA ASN A 60 12.35 -13.95 -4.70
C ASN A 60 12.98 -14.73 -3.53
N PHE A 61 12.24 -14.96 -2.45
CA PHE A 61 12.70 -15.77 -1.32
C PHE A 61 12.94 -17.22 -1.71
N LYS A 62 12.06 -17.81 -2.51
CA LYS A 62 12.26 -19.16 -3.05
C LYS A 62 13.54 -19.26 -3.90
N ARG A 63 13.81 -18.28 -4.78
CA ARG A 63 15.03 -18.25 -5.58
C ARG A 63 16.29 -18.24 -4.71
N GLU A 64 16.29 -17.48 -3.63
CA GLU A 64 17.39 -17.45 -2.68
C GLU A 64 17.52 -18.77 -1.91
N ALA A 65 16.42 -19.33 -1.43
CA ALA A 65 16.41 -20.62 -0.75
C ALA A 65 16.88 -21.78 -1.64
N MET A 66 16.56 -21.74 -2.94
CA MET A 66 17.01 -22.74 -3.92
C MET A 66 18.53 -22.77 -4.14
N LYS A 67 19.27 -21.73 -3.73
CA LYS A 67 20.74 -21.72 -3.75
C LYS A 67 21.34 -22.59 -2.64
N VAL A 68 20.55 -22.95 -1.63
CA VAL A 68 20.95 -23.78 -0.49
C VAL A 68 20.47 -25.22 -0.75
N PRO A 69 21.36 -26.22 -1.00
CA PRO A 69 20.97 -27.56 -1.41
C PRO A 69 19.94 -28.23 -0.49
N PHE A 70 20.11 -28.06 0.82
CA PHE A 70 19.18 -28.61 1.82
C PHE A 70 17.76 -28.06 1.64
N LEU A 71 17.62 -26.72 1.54
CA LEU A 71 16.31 -26.07 1.35
C LEU A 71 15.72 -26.39 -0.01
N ALA A 72 16.56 -26.46 -1.05
CA ALA A 72 16.13 -26.80 -2.40
C ALA A 72 15.52 -28.22 -2.46
N GLY A 73 16.10 -29.19 -1.74
CA GLY A 73 15.53 -30.52 -1.62
C GLY A 73 14.15 -30.54 -1.00
N LEU A 74 13.98 -29.82 0.12
CA LEU A 74 12.71 -29.74 0.84
C LEU A 74 11.63 -28.98 0.04
N LEU A 75 11.99 -27.91 -0.68
CA LEU A 75 11.05 -27.18 -1.54
C LEU A 75 10.59 -28.02 -2.72
N LYS A 76 11.51 -28.80 -3.35
CA LYS A 76 11.18 -29.69 -4.48
C LYS A 76 10.29 -30.86 -4.08
N SER A 77 10.43 -31.36 -2.85
CA SER A 77 9.61 -32.43 -2.30
C SER A 77 8.32 -31.96 -1.64
N ASP A 78 8.02 -30.66 -1.73
CA ASP A 78 6.85 -30.04 -1.10
C ASP A 78 6.77 -30.28 0.42
N SER A 79 7.94 -30.47 1.04
CA SER A 79 8.07 -30.69 2.49
C SER A 79 8.05 -29.38 3.31
N ILE A 80 8.34 -28.26 2.67
CA ILE A 80 8.26 -26.90 3.24
C ILE A 80 7.66 -25.94 2.23
N TYR A 81 7.08 -24.86 2.75
CA TYR A 81 6.68 -23.71 1.95
C TYR A 81 7.24 -22.41 2.54
N ILE A 82 7.39 -21.41 1.70
CA ILE A 82 7.84 -20.07 2.09
C ILE A 82 6.69 -19.09 1.87
N ARG A 83 6.42 -18.26 2.87
CA ARG A 83 5.48 -17.15 2.79
C ARG A 83 6.09 -15.87 3.35
N SER A 84 5.63 -14.74 2.85
CA SER A 84 5.89 -13.46 3.49
C SER A 84 4.96 -13.27 4.70
N ASN A 85 5.44 -12.55 5.72
CA ASN A 85 4.61 -12.12 6.85
C ASN A 85 4.54 -10.59 6.84
N ILE A 86 3.72 -10.06 5.94
CA ILE A 86 3.46 -8.62 5.84
C ILE A 86 2.28 -8.28 6.74
N THR A 87 2.48 -7.31 7.62
CA THR A 87 1.46 -6.74 8.51
C THR A 87 1.43 -5.22 8.37
N PHE A 88 0.44 -4.55 8.98
CA PHE A 88 0.41 -3.08 9.01
C PHE A 88 1.68 -2.47 9.62
N ASP A 89 2.28 -3.15 10.61
CA ASP A 89 3.47 -2.68 11.33
C ASP A 89 4.77 -3.22 10.72
N ASN A 90 4.71 -4.19 9.81
CA ASN A 90 5.89 -4.80 9.22
C ASN A 90 5.75 -4.96 7.71
N LEU A 91 6.35 -4.03 7.00
CA LEU A 91 6.46 -4.02 5.54
C LEU A 91 7.86 -4.44 5.05
N SER A 92 8.71 -4.97 5.94
CA SER A 92 10.10 -5.36 5.62
C SER A 92 10.22 -6.31 4.43
N PRO A 93 9.34 -7.32 4.23
CA PRO A 93 9.42 -8.17 3.05
C PRO A 93 9.29 -7.41 1.73
N LEU A 94 8.42 -6.39 1.67
CA LEU A 94 8.25 -5.54 0.50
C LEU A 94 9.49 -4.69 0.25
N SER A 95 9.98 -3.96 1.26
CA SER A 95 11.17 -3.12 1.12
C SER A 95 12.43 -3.94 0.81
N THR A 96 12.56 -5.14 1.36
CA THR A 96 13.65 -6.08 1.05
C THR A 96 13.59 -6.53 -0.41
N TYR A 97 12.39 -6.83 -0.90
CA TYR A 97 12.21 -7.20 -2.32
C TYR A 97 12.58 -6.05 -3.24
N LEU A 98 12.12 -4.82 -2.96
CA LEU A 98 12.43 -3.66 -3.80
C LEU A 98 13.94 -3.43 -3.90
N GLY A 99 14.66 -3.63 -2.81
CA GLY A 99 16.12 -3.60 -2.78
C GLY A 99 16.70 -2.21 -3.05
N LYS A 100 18.02 -2.18 -3.22
CA LYS A 100 18.76 -0.95 -3.57
C LYS A 100 19.63 -1.23 -4.80
N PRO A 101 19.72 -0.30 -5.76
CA PRO A 101 20.63 -0.45 -6.88
C PRO A 101 22.08 -0.42 -6.38
N GLY A 102 22.93 -1.33 -6.88
CA GLY A 102 24.33 -1.39 -6.45
C GLY A 102 25.03 -2.66 -6.90
N ASN A 103 26.21 -2.89 -6.34
CA ASN A 103 26.98 -4.08 -6.63
C ASN A 103 26.32 -5.34 -6.02
N PRO A 104 25.93 -6.34 -6.82
CA PRO A 104 25.33 -7.58 -6.32
C PRO A 104 26.20 -8.34 -5.31
N ALA A 105 27.53 -8.27 -5.42
CA ALA A 105 28.44 -8.88 -4.47
C ALA A 105 28.39 -8.25 -3.07
N LEU A 106 27.87 -7.03 -2.96
CA LEU A 106 27.67 -6.28 -1.71
C LEU A 106 26.19 -6.20 -1.29
N GLY A 107 25.33 -7.07 -1.83
CA GLY A 107 23.91 -7.11 -1.49
C GLY A 107 23.04 -6.12 -2.27
N GLY A 108 23.60 -5.39 -3.25
CA GLY A 108 22.84 -4.57 -4.19
C GLY A 108 22.18 -5.41 -5.28
N ILE A 109 21.31 -4.78 -6.07
CA ILE A 109 20.75 -5.37 -7.29
C ILE A 109 21.16 -4.54 -8.51
N THR A 110 21.18 -5.15 -9.69
CA THR A 110 21.48 -4.42 -10.93
C THR A 110 20.46 -3.30 -11.14
N PHE A 111 20.86 -2.23 -11.81
CA PHE A 111 19.95 -1.12 -12.10
C PHE A 111 18.73 -1.54 -12.94
N ALA A 112 18.93 -2.47 -13.88
CA ALA A 112 17.83 -3.02 -14.68
C ALA A 112 16.81 -3.77 -13.81
N GLU A 113 17.26 -4.59 -12.86
CA GLU A 113 16.39 -5.29 -11.92
C GLU A 113 15.71 -4.33 -10.95
N TYR A 114 16.43 -3.32 -10.45
CA TYR A 114 15.84 -2.27 -9.61
C TYR A 114 14.71 -1.56 -10.35
N LYS A 115 14.94 -1.09 -11.58
CA LYS A 115 13.93 -0.43 -12.40
C LYS A 115 12.70 -1.32 -12.63
N ARG A 116 12.91 -2.62 -12.88
CA ARG A 116 11.83 -3.59 -13.06
C ARG A 116 10.96 -3.69 -11.79
N ARG A 117 11.59 -3.80 -10.62
CA ARG A 117 10.90 -3.90 -9.33
C ARG A 117 10.16 -2.60 -8.97
N GLN A 118 10.74 -1.44 -9.27
CA GLN A 118 10.06 -0.16 -9.08
C GLN A 118 8.82 -0.01 -9.99
N ASN A 119 8.88 -0.46 -11.24
CA ASN A 119 7.72 -0.47 -12.11
C ASN A 119 6.62 -1.41 -11.59
N GLN A 120 6.96 -2.59 -11.10
CA GLN A 120 5.99 -3.50 -10.46
C GLN A 120 5.34 -2.86 -9.23
N HIS A 121 6.12 -2.18 -8.40
CA HIS A 121 5.61 -1.46 -7.23
C HIS A 121 4.66 -0.34 -7.64
N ARG A 122 5.04 0.47 -8.62
CA ARG A 122 4.21 1.55 -9.17
C ARG A 122 2.85 1.03 -9.67
N ASP A 123 2.85 -0.06 -10.44
CA ASP A 123 1.62 -0.67 -10.96
C ASP A 123 0.75 -1.24 -9.81
N ALA A 124 1.38 -1.83 -8.80
CA ALA A 124 0.72 -2.32 -7.61
C ALA A 124 0.09 -1.19 -6.78
N GLU A 125 0.77 -0.06 -6.66
CA GLU A 125 0.30 1.13 -5.96
C GLU A 125 -0.93 1.73 -6.65
N ILE A 126 -0.87 1.93 -7.96
CA ILE A 126 -2.02 2.41 -8.75
C ILE A 126 -3.24 1.51 -8.53
N ARG A 127 -3.05 0.18 -8.63
CA ARG A 127 -4.15 -0.78 -8.43
C ARG A 127 -4.69 -0.74 -7.00
N SER A 128 -3.80 -0.62 -6.00
CA SER A 128 -4.20 -0.53 -4.60
C SER A 128 -5.02 0.73 -4.32
N LEU A 129 -4.68 1.85 -4.95
CA LEU A 129 -5.44 3.10 -4.84
C LEU A 129 -6.81 3.00 -5.54
N LEU A 130 -6.88 2.32 -6.69
CA LEU A 130 -8.13 2.07 -7.39
C LEU A 130 -9.05 1.06 -6.68
N ASP A 131 -8.53 0.24 -5.78
CA ASP A 131 -9.32 -0.66 -4.93
C ASP A 131 -10.13 0.08 -3.84
N VAL A 132 -9.79 1.33 -3.51
CA VAL A 132 -10.35 2.09 -2.38
C VAL A 132 -11.89 2.14 -2.38
N PRO A 133 -12.58 2.47 -3.49
CA PRO A 133 -14.04 2.50 -3.50
C PRO A 133 -14.67 1.16 -3.11
N GLY A 134 -14.16 0.05 -3.67
CA GLY A 134 -14.66 -1.28 -3.34
C GLY A 134 -14.38 -1.70 -1.89
N PHE A 135 -13.35 -1.13 -1.24
CA PHE A 135 -13.09 -1.36 0.18
C PHE A 135 -13.96 -0.50 1.09
N ILE A 136 -14.39 0.66 0.67
CA ILE A 136 -15.41 1.46 1.38
C ILE A 136 -16.72 0.67 1.45
N GLU A 137 -17.17 0.09 0.33
CA GLU A 137 -18.36 -0.75 0.27
C GLU A 137 -18.23 -1.97 1.21
N ARG A 138 -17.12 -2.72 1.13
CA ARG A 138 -16.87 -3.87 1.99
C ARG A 138 -16.78 -3.51 3.48
N ALA A 139 -16.16 -2.38 3.80
CA ALA A 139 -16.07 -1.90 5.18
C ALA A 139 -17.47 -1.68 5.78
N HIS A 140 -18.37 -1.13 4.97
CA HIS A 140 -19.76 -0.89 5.37
C HIS A 140 -20.58 -2.20 5.40
N GLU A 141 -20.61 -2.95 4.29
CA GLU A 141 -21.51 -4.08 4.10
C GLU A 141 -21.12 -5.32 4.89
N ILE A 142 -19.81 -5.62 4.96
CA ILE A 142 -19.32 -6.85 5.59
C ILE A 142 -19.03 -6.63 7.08
N TYR A 143 -18.39 -5.48 7.40
CA TYR A 143 -17.87 -5.24 8.74
C TYR A 143 -18.69 -4.23 9.55
N GLY A 144 -19.66 -3.53 8.94
CA GLY A 144 -20.53 -2.56 9.59
C GLY A 144 -19.84 -1.25 10.01
N TYR A 145 -18.66 -0.95 9.47
CA TYR A 145 -17.99 0.31 9.75
C TYR A 145 -18.69 1.48 9.07
N ARG A 146 -18.91 2.55 9.83
CA ARG A 146 -19.46 3.81 9.29
C ARG A 146 -18.42 4.68 8.64
N HIS A 147 -17.19 4.62 9.14
CA HIS A 147 -16.12 5.52 8.75
C HIS A 147 -14.97 4.74 8.16
N PHE A 148 -14.32 5.34 7.17
CA PHE A 148 -13.23 4.73 6.42
C PHE A 148 -12.06 5.70 6.33
N ILE A 149 -10.85 5.21 6.59
CA ILE A 149 -9.60 5.94 6.41
C ILE A 149 -8.67 5.16 5.48
N CYS A 150 -8.23 5.82 4.41
CA CYS A 150 -7.18 5.32 3.52
C CYS A 150 -5.87 6.02 3.86
N ASP A 151 -4.87 5.25 4.30
CA ASP A 151 -3.46 5.67 4.32
C ASP A 151 -2.86 5.39 2.94
N SER A 152 -2.62 6.44 2.15
CA SER A 152 -2.18 6.32 0.76
C SER A 152 -0.69 5.97 0.58
N GLY A 153 0.04 5.76 1.68
CA GLY A 153 1.51 5.64 1.60
C GLY A 153 2.19 6.99 1.35
N GLY A 154 3.48 6.94 1.00
CA GLY A 154 4.30 8.14 0.82
C GLY A 154 4.49 8.59 -0.63
N SER A 155 4.13 7.76 -1.60
CA SER A 155 4.48 7.90 -3.02
C SER A 155 3.31 8.25 -3.94
N LEU A 156 2.13 8.58 -3.40
CA LEU A 156 0.97 8.93 -4.22
C LEU A 156 1.30 9.97 -5.30
N CYS A 157 2.11 10.98 -4.98
CA CYS A 157 2.52 12.02 -5.94
C CYS A 157 3.40 11.49 -7.09
N GLU A 158 3.97 10.29 -6.97
CA GLU A 158 4.80 9.67 -8.01
C GLU A 158 3.96 8.87 -9.02
N VAL A 159 2.72 8.53 -8.67
CA VAL A 159 1.84 7.66 -9.47
C VAL A 159 0.65 8.39 -10.07
N VAL A 160 0.40 9.64 -9.66
CA VAL A 160 -0.69 10.48 -10.18
C VAL A 160 -0.15 11.67 -10.96
N ASN A 161 -0.97 12.19 -11.89
CA ASN A 161 -0.69 13.43 -12.60
C ASN A 161 -1.71 14.51 -12.19
N PRO A 162 -1.34 15.48 -11.32
CA PRO A 162 -2.26 16.50 -10.84
C PRO A 162 -2.72 17.49 -11.94
N ASP A 163 -1.98 17.57 -13.05
CA ASP A 163 -2.31 18.43 -14.19
C ASP A 163 -3.29 17.75 -15.18
N ASP A 164 -3.53 16.45 -15.01
CA ASP A 164 -4.51 15.72 -15.81
C ASP A 164 -5.85 15.62 -15.05
N PRO A 165 -6.90 16.35 -15.48
CA PRO A 165 -8.22 16.29 -14.84
C PRO A 165 -8.89 14.91 -14.96
N ASN A 166 -8.36 14.03 -15.82
CA ASN A 166 -8.85 12.68 -16.04
C ASN A 166 -7.95 11.61 -15.41
N ASP A 167 -6.96 11.99 -14.60
CA ASP A 167 -6.13 11.01 -13.89
C ASP A 167 -7.04 10.01 -13.14
N PRO A 168 -6.96 8.71 -13.46
CA PRO A 168 -7.93 7.72 -12.97
C PRO A 168 -7.86 7.54 -11.46
N VAL A 169 -6.68 7.69 -10.85
CA VAL A 169 -6.48 7.54 -9.41
C VAL A 169 -7.06 8.74 -8.67
N LEU A 170 -6.68 9.95 -9.06
CA LEU A 170 -7.19 11.19 -8.44
C LEU A 170 -8.70 11.29 -8.59
N LYS A 171 -9.24 10.95 -9.76
CA LYS A 171 -10.68 10.94 -10.01
C LYS A 171 -11.38 9.96 -9.07
N SER A 172 -10.93 8.70 -9.04
CA SER A 172 -11.51 7.64 -8.19
C SER A 172 -11.50 8.04 -6.71
N LEU A 173 -10.35 8.52 -6.21
CA LEU A 173 -10.21 8.93 -4.81
C LEU A 173 -11.05 10.17 -4.49
N SER A 174 -11.07 11.19 -5.35
CA SER A 174 -11.81 12.44 -5.10
C SER A 174 -13.33 12.26 -5.18
N GLU A 175 -13.81 11.28 -5.94
CA GLU A 175 -15.23 10.91 -6.00
C GLU A 175 -15.68 10.13 -4.77
N SER A 176 -14.83 9.24 -4.25
CA SER A 176 -15.16 8.33 -3.15
C SER A 176 -14.77 8.82 -1.76
N THR A 177 -13.73 9.67 -1.65
CA THR A 177 -13.19 10.12 -0.36
C THR A 177 -12.98 11.63 -0.32
N LEU A 178 -12.87 12.19 0.90
CA LEU A 178 -12.28 13.49 1.13
C LEU A 178 -10.75 13.36 1.14
N LEU A 179 -10.08 14.04 0.21
CA LEU A 179 -8.61 14.07 0.17
C LEU A 179 -8.09 15.09 1.18
N LEU A 180 -7.25 14.64 2.11
CA LEU A 180 -6.56 15.48 3.10
C LEU A 180 -5.05 15.36 2.91
N ASN A 181 -4.41 16.51 2.65
CA ASN A 181 -2.94 16.58 2.62
C ASN A 181 -2.42 16.92 4.01
N ILE A 182 -1.47 16.12 4.51
CA ILE A 182 -0.76 16.38 5.77
C ILE A 182 0.61 16.93 5.41
N GLU A 183 0.88 18.14 5.88
CA GLU A 183 2.17 18.79 5.74
C GLU A 183 2.92 18.75 7.08
N GLY A 184 4.20 18.42 7.02
CA GLY A 184 5.10 18.55 8.16
C GLY A 184 5.63 19.98 8.27
N ASN A 185 5.80 20.46 9.47
CA ASN A 185 6.48 21.73 9.74
C ASN A 185 7.99 21.58 9.60
#